data_965c6c0dbaadbf1d8a42036343a881b3
#
_entry.id   965c6c0dbaadbf1d8a42036343a881b3
#
_cell.length_a   1.000
_cell.length_b   1.000
_cell.length_c   1.000
_cell.angle_alpha   90.00
_cell.angle_beta   90.00
_cell.angle_gamma   90.00
#
_symmetry.space_group_name_H-M   'P 1'
#
loop_
_entity.id
_entity.type
_entity.pdbx_description
1 polymer ?
#
loop_
_entity_poly.entity_id
_entity_poly.type
_entity_poly.pdbx_seq_one_letter_code
_entity_poly.pdbx_strand_id
1 'polypeptide(L)'
;MPACEALFSRPKENLAEYGPVVPGTGAKEFQYTDQSEYGCSGSSCDFVGPSSQLVYPGSGYVVSLPTVGEAKTRASALTMINQLSDSLYIDRYTSAVFVESVLYDATRHAVALVRLVLELPPSGLVHSTIQVVAMPLSTLYPAQEGGESFLVLEVFCRDPWRLVHST
;
A
#
# COMPACT_ATOMS: atom_id res chain seq x y z
N MET A 1 2.23 -23.04 -26.04
CA MET A 1 2.59 -23.09 -24.64
C MET A 1 2.44 -21.68 -24.10
N PRO A 2 1.74 -21.43 -23.00
CA PRO A 2 1.75 -20.13 -22.39
C PRO A 2 3.19 -19.79 -22.01
N ALA A 3 3.66 -18.60 -22.37
CA ALA A 3 4.96 -18.11 -21.97
C ALA A 3 4.97 -18.03 -20.44
N CYS A 4 6.02 -18.55 -19.80
CA CYS A 4 6.22 -18.32 -18.38
C CYS A 4 6.35 -16.81 -18.17
N GLU A 5 5.49 -16.23 -17.34
CA GLU A 5 5.61 -14.83 -16.95
C GLU A 5 6.95 -14.64 -16.25
N ALA A 6 7.63 -13.53 -16.58
CA ALA A 6 8.91 -13.24 -15.97
C ALA A 6 8.68 -12.77 -14.52
N LEU A 7 9.65 -13.07 -13.64
CA LEU A 7 9.67 -12.48 -12.31
C LEU A 7 9.65 -10.96 -12.40
N PHE A 8 9.03 -10.32 -11.39
CA PHE A 8 9.01 -8.86 -11.25
C PHE A 8 10.43 -8.30 -11.34
N SER A 9 10.56 -7.20 -12.06
CA SER A 9 11.79 -6.40 -12.06
C SER A 9 11.44 -4.95 -12.38
N ARG A 10 12.00 -4.00 -11.66
CA ARG A 10 11.78 -2.56 -11.83
C ARG A 10 11.75 -2.05 -13.27
N PRO A 11 12.67 -2.45 -14.17
CA PRO A 11 12.64 -2.03 -15.56
C PRO A 11 11.44 -2.54 -16.39
N LYS A 12 10.72 -3.52 -15.87
CA LYS A 12 9.55 -4.13 -16.53
C LYS A 12 8.23 -3.77 -15.86
N GLU A 13 8.28 -2.92 -14.82
CA GLU A 13 7.10 -2.45 -14.14
C GLU A 13 6.17 -1.73 -15.13
N ASN A 14 4.88 -2.04 -15.07
CA ASN A 14 3.89 -1.35 -15.87
C ASN A 14 3.51 -0.03 -15.18
N LEU A 15 3.69 1.08 -15.89
CA LEU A 15 3.37 2.42 -15.41
C LEU A 15 2.09 2.97 -16.04
N ALA A 16 1.45 2.19 -16.92
CA ALA A 16 0.25 2.63 -17.62
C ALA A 16 -0.99 2.52 -16.72
N GLU A 17 -1.84 3.52 -16.77
CA GLU A 17 -3.15 3.45 -16.12
C GLU A 17 -3.97 2.26 -16.62
N TYR A 18 -4.73 1.61 -15.73
CA TYR A 18 -5.55 0.46 -16.07
C TYR A 18 -6.91 0.48 -15.33
N GLY A 19 -7.73 -0.55 -15.56
CA GLY A 19 -9.07 -0.64 -14.98
C GLY A 19 -10.16 -0.03 -15.87
N PRO A 20 -11.39 0.10 -15.36
CA PRO A 20 -12.49 0.69 -16.09
C PRO A 20 -12.28 2.19 -16.34
N VAL A 21 -12.92 2.69 -17.39
CA VAL A 21 -12.89 4.13 -17.71
C VAL A 21 -13.83 4.88 -16.77
N VAL A 22 -13.30 5.91 -16.12
CA VAL A 22 -14.08 6.78 -15.24
C VAL A 22 -15.01 7.67 -16.10
N PRO A 23 -16.33 7.62 -15.91
CA PRO A 23 -17.26 8.42 -16.67
C PRO A 23 -16.96 9.93 -16.60
N GLY A 24 -16.90 10.59 -17.74
CA GLY A 24 -16.70 12.04 -17.84
C GLY A 24 -15.26 12.51 -17.91
N THR A 25 -14.27 11.70 -17.55
CA THR A 25 -12.84 12.08 -17.60
C THR A 25 -12.09 11.39 -18.73
N GLY A 26 -12.51 10.19 -19.13
CA GLY A 26 -11.81 9.34 -20.08
C GLY A 26 -10.56 8.65 -19.50
N ALA A 27 -10.17 8.98 -18.27
CA ALA A 27 -9.06 8.35 -17.57
C ALA A 27 -9.46 6.95 -17.05
N LYS A 28 -8.46 6.09 -16.86
CA LYS A 28 -8.66 4.82 -16.18
C LYS A 28 -8.77 5.00 -14.68
N GLU A 29 -9.44 4.05 -14.01
CA GLU A 29 -9.70 4.13 -12.57
C GLU A 29 -8.42 4.04 -11.74
N PHE A 30 -7.50 3.16 -12.15
CA PHE A 30 -6.26 2.93 -11.42
C PHE A 30 -5.09 3.63 -12.12
N GLN A 31 -4.53 4.59 -11.42
CA GLN A 31 -3.38 5.37 -11.88
C GLN A 31 -2.14 5.01 -11.09
N TYR A 32 -1.02 4.94 -11.80
CA TYR A 32 0.26 4.72 -11.17
C TYR A 32 0.68 5.95 -10.37
N THR A 33 1.09 5.71 -9.13
CA THR A 33 1.57 6.75 -8.21
C THR A 33 3.06 6.55 -7.99
N ASP A 34 3.85 7.57 -8.28
CA ASP A 34 5.28 7.53 -8.04
C ASP A 34 5.60 7.68 -6.55
N GLN A 35 6.65 7.02 -6.10
CA GLN A 35 7.08 7.04 -4.70
C GLN A 35 7.44 8.46 -4.20
N SER A 36 7.81 9.38 -5.09
CA SER A 36 8.11 10.77 -4.75
C SER A 36 6.90 11.53 -4.20
N GLU A 37 5.68 11.12 -4.57
CA GLU A 37 4.44 11.69 -4.02
C GLU A 37 4.28 11.41 -2.51
N TYR A 38 4.98 10.41 -2.00
CA TYR A 38 5.02 10.04 -0.59
C TYR A 38 6.29 10.51 0.12
N GLY A 39 7.07 11.39 -0.51
CA GLY A 39 8.32 11.90 0.05
C GLY A 39 9.47 10.91 0.00
N CYS A 40 9.34 9.84 -0.78
CA CYS A 40 10.38 8.85 -0.95
C CYS A 40 11.32 9.23 -2.09
N SER A 41 12.62 8.98 -1.91
CA SER A 41 13.62 9.21 -2.96
C SER A 41 14.57 8.00 -3.10
N GLY A 42 14.93 7.67 -4.33
CA GLY A 42 15.81 6.55 -4.63
C GLY A 42 15.22 5.22 -4.16
N SER A 43 15.90 4.53 -3.26
CA SER A 43 15.50 3.25 -2.68
C SER A 43 14.97 3.37 -1.24
N SER A 44 14.68 4.58 -0.77
CA SER A 44 14.29 4.81 0.64
C SER A 44 12.98 4.12 1.04
N CYS A 45 12.10 3.87 0.08
CA CYS A 45 10.83 3.18 0.29
C CYS A 45 10.76 1.81 -0.41
N ASP A 46 11.89 1.30 -0.85
CA ASP A 46 11.95 -0.04 -1.42
C ASP A 46 11.67 -1.09 -0.35
N PHE A 47 10.94 -2.10 -0.73
CA PHE A 47 10.60 -3.22 0.11
C PHE A 47 11.18 -4.51 -0.47
N VAL A 48 11.90 -5.28 0.33
CA VAL A 48 12.39 -6.60 -0.07
C VAL A 48 11.36 -7.64 0.34
N GLY A 49 10.81 -8.34 -0.64
CA GLY A 49 9.85 -9.41 -0.40
C GLY A 49 10.46 -10.54 0.41
N PRO A 50 9.85 -10.92 1.56
CA PRO A 50 10.45 -11.90 2.44
C PRO A 50 10.51 -13.31 1.82
N SER A 51 9.62 -13.63 0.92
CA SER A 51 9.57 -14.95 0.27
C SER A 51 10.32 -14.99 -1.05
N SER A 52 10.14 -13.97 -1.89
CA SER A 52 10.73 -13.91 -3.23
C SER A 52 12.13 -13.32 -3.26
N GLN A 53 12.51 -12.53 -2.24
CA GLN A 53 13.71 -11.69 -2.20
C GLN A 53 13.72 -10.64 -3.33
N LEU A 54 12.59 -10.37 -3.96
CA LEU A 54 12.45 -9.34 -4.95
C LEU A 54 12.35 -7.96 -4.26
N VAL A 55 12.83 -6.95 -4.95
CA VAL A 55 12.77 -5.56 -4.49
C VAL A 55 11.60 -4.87 -5.15
N TYR A 56 10.59 -4.54 -4.37
CA TYR A 56 9.42 -3.79 -4.80
C TYR A 56 9.62 -2.30 -4.48
N PRO A 57 9.41 -1.38 -5.43
CA PRO A 57 9.50 0.04 -5.16
C PRO A 57 8.37 0.51 -4.25
N GLY A 58 8.53 1.70 -3.65
CA GLY A 58 7.45 2.37 -2.92
C GLY A 58 6.37 2.97 -3.81
N SER A 59 6.52 2.86 -5.12
CA SER A 59 5.57 3.25 -6.16
C SER A 59 4.62 2.11 -6.52
N GLY A 60 3.51 2.44 -7.19
CA GLY A 60 2.52 1.46 -7.63
C GLY A 60 1.13 2.05 -7.77
N TYR A 61 0.14 1.21 -7.84
CA TYR A 61 -1.27 1.63 -7.86
C TYR A 61 -1.80 1.64 -6.43
N VAL A 62 -2.30 2.78 -5.99
CA VAL A 62 -2.65 3.00 -4.59
C VAL A 62 -4.14 3.30 -4.44
N VAL A 63 -4.79 2.60 -3.52
CA VAL A 63 -6.18 2.83 -3.15
C VAL A 63 -6.28 2.99 -1.64
N SER A 64 -6.85 4.11 -1.20
CA SER A 64 -7.10 4.37 0.21
C SER A 64 -8.44 3.79 0.61
N LEU A 65 -8.44 2.93 1.62
CA LEU A 65 -9.66 2.34 2.17
C LEU A 65 -10.27 3.29 3.22
N PRO A 66 -11.61 3.37 3.32
CA PRO A 66 -12.27 4.25 4.28
C PRO A 66 -11.97 3.81 5.72
N THR A 67 -11.69 4.79 6.58
CA THR A 67 -11.37 4.58 7.99
C THR A 67 -12.60 4.63 8.89
N VAL A 68 -12.49 4.00 10.06
CA VAL A 68 -13.51 4.09 11.11
C VAL A 68 -13.43 5.49 11.72
N GLY A 69 -14.44 6.33 11.51
CA GLY A 69 -14.49 7.70 12.04
C GLY A 69 -15.14 8.71 11.09
N GLU A 70 -15.07 8.51 9.80
CA GLU A 70 -15.72 9.33 8.79
C GLU A 70 -17.10 8.78 8.41
N ALA A 71 -18.05 8.61 9.30
CA ALA A 71 -19.42 8.12 9.02
C ALA A 71 -19.52 6.88 8.09
N LYS A 72 -18.38 6.27 7.76
CA LYS A 72 -18.26 5.15 6.85
C LYS A 72 -18.10 3.88 7.67
N THR A 73 -19.11 3.07 7.58
CA THR A 73 -19.23 1.80 8.30
C THR A 73 -18.40 0.72 7.62
N ARG A 74 -18.23 -0.42 8.30
CA ARG A 74 -17.71 -1.66 7.70
C ARG A 74 -18.34 -1.97 6.34
N ALA A 75 -19.61 -1.61 6.14
CA ALA A 75 -20.32 -1.78 4.88
C ALA A 75 -19.67 -1.00 3.72
N SER A 76 -19.21 0.24 3.95
CA SER A 76 -18.55 1.05 2.93
C SER A 76 -17.21 0.43 2.50
N ALA A 77 -16.42 -0.07 3.46
CA ALA A 77 -15.16 -0.74 3.15
C ALA A 77 -15.39 -2.02 2.34
N LEU A 78 -16.39 -2.82 2.72
CA LEU A 78 -16.76 -4.03 1.96
C LEU A 78 -17.25 -3.70 0.55
N THR A 79 -18.04 -2.63 0.40
CA THR A 79 -18.49 -2.17 -0.92
C THR A 79 -17.30 -1.79 -1.80
N MET A 80 -16.33 -1.05 -1.26
CA MET A 80 -15.12 -0.67 -1.99
C MET A 80 -14.28 -1.89 -2.37
N ILE A 81 -14.09 -2.84 -1.45
CA ILE A 81 -13.35 -4.08 -1.73
C ILE A 81 -14.05 -4.88 -2.86
N ASN A 82 -15.37 -4.96 -2.84
CA ASN A 82 -16.12 -5.61 -3.91
C ASN A 82 -15.95 -4.87 -5.25
N GLN A 83 -15.98 -3.53 -5.25
CA GLN A 83 -15.71 -2.73 -6.44
C GLN A 83 -14.30 -2.98 -7.00
N LEU A 84 -13.27 -3.03 -6.14
CA LEU A 84 -11.91 -3.35 -6.54
C LEU A 84 -11.81 -4.75 -7.15
N SER A 85 -12.53 -5.72 -6.58
CA SER A 85 -12.62 -7.08 -7.12
C SER A 85 -13.29 -7.10 -8.50
N ASP A 86 -14.42 -6.40 -8.66
CA ASP A 86 -15.17 -6.34 -9.92
C ASP A 86 -14.40 -5.58 -11.00
N SER A 87 -13.60 -4.59 -10.61
CA SER A 87 -12.74 -3.81 -11.50
C SER A 87 -11.40 -4.49 -11.82
N LEU A 88 -11.19 -5.72 -11.33
CA LEU A 88 -9.93 -6.47 -11.50
C LEU A 88 -8.69 -5.68 -11.06
N TYR A 89 -8.76 -5.03 -9.90
CA TYR A 89 -7.64 -4.33 -9.31
C TYR A 89 -6.42 -5.22 -9.11
N ILE A 90 -6.65 -6.48 -8.72
CA ILE A 90 -5.65 -7.53 -8.68
C ILE A 90 -5.89 -8.43 -9.89
N ASP A 91 -4.91 -8.53 -10.77
CA ASP A 91 -4.98 -9.34 -11.99
C ASP A 91 -3.80 -10.31 -12.09
N ARG A 92 -3.70 -11.00 -13.24
CA ARG A 92 -2.63 -11.96 -13.49
C ARG A 92 -1.23 -11.34 -13.62
N TYR A 93 -1.14 -10.04 -13.82
CA TYR A 93 0.12 -9.30 -13.92
C TYR A 93 0.56 -8.73 -12.57
N THR A 94 -0.29 -8.81 -11.57
CA THR A 94 0.03 -8.37 -10.21
C THR A 94 1.14 -9.23 -9.62
N SER A 95 2.23 -8.60 -9.23
CA SER A 95 3.39 -9.28 -8.63
C SER A 95 3.36 -9.26 -7.10
N ALA A 96 2.88 -8.16 -6.52
CA ALA A 96 2.73 -8.04 -5.06
C ALA A 96 1.59 -7.09 -4.69
N VAL A 97 0.98 -7.34 -3.55
CA VAL A 97 -0.05 -6.47 -2.94
C VAL A 97 0.36 -6.18 -1.51
N PHE A 98 0.36 -4.90 -1.14
CA PHE A 98 0.64 -4.43 0.20
C PHE A 98 -0.63 -3.83 0.79
N VAL A 99 -1.07 -4.34 1.93
CA VAL A 99 -2.14 -3.74 2.72
C VAL A 99 -1.52 -3.12 3.95
N GLU A 100 -1.54 -1.80 4.02
CA GLU A 100 -0.91 -1.06 5.10
C GLU A 100 -1.96 -0.39 5.98
N SER A 101 -1.72 -0.38 7.27
CA SER A 101 -2.58 0.25 8.25
C SER A 101 -1.78 0.78 9.42
N VAL A 102 -2.19 1.95 9.91
CA VAL A 102 -1.66 2.52 11.13
C VAL A 102 -2.73 2.45 12.22
N LEU A 103 -2.40 1.81 13.33
CA LEU A 103 -3.25 1.66 14.49
C LEU A 103 -2.70 2.52 15.64
N TYR A 104 -3.59 3.23 16.32
CA TYR A 104 -3.25 3.99 17.53
C TYR A 104 -3.93 3.39 18.76
N ASP A 105 -3.14 3.05 19.76
CA ASP A 105 -3.62 2.63 21.08
C ASP A 105 -3.50 3.81 22.06
N ALA A 106 -4.63 4.46 22.35
CA ALA A 106 -4.68 5.59 23.27
C ALA A 106 -4.33 5.21 24.71
N THR A 107 -4.58 3.95 25.11
CA THR A 107 -4.32 3.49 26.49
C THR A 107 -2.83 3.34 26.76
N ARG A 108 -2.09 2.87 25.76
CA ARG A 108 -0.64 2.65 25.85
C ARG A 108 0.17 3.78 25.24
N HIS A 109 -0.49 4.80 24.67
CA HIS A 109 0.16 5.84 23.90
C HIS A 109 1.17 5.25 22.87
N ALA A 110 0.71 4.30 22.11
CA ALA A 110 1.52 3.58 21.14
C ALA A 110 0.89 3.61 19.74
N VAL A 111 1.75 3.62 18.74
CA VAL A 111 1.37 3.49 17.33
C VAL A 111 1.90 2.16 16.82
N ALA A 112 1.08 1.42 16.09
CA ALA A 112 1.49 0.21 15.40
C ALA A 112 1.25 0.37 13.90
N LEU A 113 2.30 0.17 13.12
CA LEU A 113 2.23 -0.01 11.67
C LEU A 113 2.02 -1.51 11.40
N VAL A 114 0.94 -1.83 10.74
CA VAL A 114 0.63 -3.19 10.28
C VAL A 114 0.73 -3.22 8.77
N ARG A 115 1.54 -4.13 8.24
CA ARG A 115 1.68 -4.37 6.81
C ARG A 115 1.44 -5.85 6.52
N LEU A 116 0.43 -6.14 5.71
CA LEU A 116 0.24 -7.45 5.09
C LEU A 116 0.83 -7.39 3.68
N VAL A 117 1.72 -8.30 3.39
CA VAL A 117 2.35 -8.46 2.07
C VAL A 117 1.86 -9.76 1.46
N LEU A 118 1.32 -9.66 0.27
CA LEU A 118 0.94 -10.79 -0.57
C LEU A 118 1.84 -10.78 -1.79
N GLU A 119 2.73 -11.76 -1.91
CA GLU A 119 3.58 -11.95 -3.09
C GLU A 119 2.93 -12.99 -3.99
N LEU A 120 2.77 -12.65 -5.26
CA LEU A 120 2.12 -13.46 -6.29
C LEU A 120 3.14 -13.85 -7.38
N PRO A 121 4.03 -14.80 -7.12
CA PRO A 121 5.00 -15.24 -8.11
C PRO A 121 4.32 -15.98 -9.28
N PRO A 122 4.97 -16.04 -10.45
CA PRO A 122 4.44 -16.73 -11.63
C PRO A 122 4.14 -18.22 -11.43
N SER A 123 4.62 -18.82 -10.34
CA SER A 123 4.32 -20.19 -9.95
C SER A 123 2.85 -20.41 -9.56
N GLY A 124 2.09 -19.34 -9.32
CA GLY A 124 0.70 -19.36 -8.88
C GLY A 124 0.50 -19.59 -7.38
N LEU A 125 1.58 -19.72 -6.60
CA LEU A 125 1.52 -19.77 -5.14
C LEU A 125 1.46 -18.35 -4.59
N VAL A 126 0.52 -18.09 -3.67
CA VAL A 126 0.45 -16.82 -2.95
C VAL A 126 1.19 -16.95 -1.63
N HIS A 127 2.22 -16.15 -1.45
CA HIS A 127 2.95 -16.04 -0.19
C HIS A 127 2.44 -14.85 0.60
N SER A 128 1.95 -15.09 1.81
CA SER A 128 1.48 -14.03 2.70
C SER A 128 2.42 -13.84 3.89
N THR A 129 2.77 -12.59 4.17
CA THR A 129 3.59 -12.20 5.31
C THR A 129 2.95 -11.04 6.03
N ILE A 130 2.90 -11.09 7.35
CA ILE A 130 2.42 -9.97 8.18
C ILE A 130 3.60 -9.40 8.95
N GLN A 131 3.77 -8.09 8.86
CA GLN A 131 4.74 -7.33 9.61
C GLN A 131 4.00 -6.36 10.53
N VAL A 132 4.41 -6.33 11.79
CA VAL A 132 3.87 -5.39 12.77
C VAL A 132 5.05 -4.70 13.46
N VAL A 133 5.08 -3.38 13.35
CA VAL A 133 6.05 -2.54 14.04
C VAL A 133 5.29 -1.66 15.00
N ALA A 134 5.46 -1.88 16.29
CA ALA A 134 4.84 -1.07 17.33
C ALA A 134 5.91 -0.20 18.02
N MET A 135 5.58 1.06 18.25
CA MET A 135 6.45 2.01 18.92
C MET A 135 5.66 2.91 19.87
N PRO A 136 6.20 3.20 21.05
CA PRO A 136 5.57 4.15 21.96
C PRO A 136 5.67 5.57 21.39
N LEU A 137 4.63 6.39 21.59
CA LEU A 137 4.60 7.77 21.12
C LEU A 137 5.74 8.63 21.73
N SER A 138 6.15 8.31 22.95
CA SER A 138 7.29 8.97 23.61
C SER A 138 8.60 8.83 22.84
N THR A 139 8.74 7.79 22.01
CA THR A 139 9.92 7.61 21.13
C THR A 139 9.78 8.46 19.85
N LEU A 140 8.55 8.68 19.40
CA LEU A 140 8.27 9.55 18.25
C LEU A 140 8.36 11.04 18.61
N TYR A 141 8.10 11.36 19.87
CA TYR A 141 8.20 12.70 20.44
C TYR A 141 9.17 12.70 21.62
N PRO A 142 10.49 12.65 21.39
CA PRO A 142 11.42 12.97 22.45
C PRO A 142 11.10 14.41 22.92
N ALA A 143 11.01 14.61 24.22
CA ALA A 143 10.67 15.89 24.83
C ALA A 143 11.79 16.93 24.59
N GLN A 144 12.03 17.28 23.35
CA GLN A 144 12.90 18.36 22.92
C GLN A 144 12.11 19.33 22.05
N GLU A 145 12.14 20.58 22.47
CA GLU A 145 11.63 21.76 21.82
C GLU A 145 12.10 21.82 20.34
N GLY A 146 11.24 21.48 19.38
CA GLY A 146 11.53 21.60 17.96
C GLY A 146 10.52 20.84 17.09
N GLY A 147 9.55 21.55 16.55
CA GLY A 147 8.32 21.10 15.89
C GLY A 147 8.43 20.27 14.60
N GLU A 148 9.48 19.50 14.35
CA GLU A 148 9.62 18.72 13.11
C GLU A 148 9.04 17.30 13.19
N SER A 149 8.84 16.78 14.41
CA SER A 149 8.29 15.42 14.60
C SER A 149 6.78 15.30 14.31
N PHE A 150 6.07 16.42 14.27
CA PHE A 150 4.63 16.46 14.00
C PHE A 150 4.26 16.04 12.56
N LEU A 151 5.14 16.32 11.61
CA LEU A 151 4.90 16.04 10.19
C LEU A 151 4.84 14.55 9.87
N VAL A 152 5.63 13.72 10.53
CA VAL A 152 5.68 12.28 10.28
C VAL A 152 4.39 11.58 10.73
N LEU A 153 3.81 12.00 11.84
CA LEU A 153 2.55 11.42 12.33
C LEU A 153 1.36 11.87 11.49
N GLU A 154 1.39 13.09 10.97
CA GLU A 154 0.33 13.64 10.12
C GLU A 154 0.24 12.89 8.78
N VAL A 155 1.37 12.50 8.20
CA VAL A 155 1.41 11.67 6.98
C VAL A 155 0.86 10.27 7.24
N PHE A 156 1.19 9.65 8.37
CA PHE A 156 0.68 8.33 8.73
C PHE A 156 -0.80 8.34 9.15
N CYS A 157 -1.32 9.45 9.68
CA CYS A 157 -2.72 9.55 10.09
C CYS A 157 -3.65 9.97 8.96
N ARG A 158 -3.13 10.51 7.85
CA ARG A 158 -3.96 11.02 6.76
C ARG A 158 -4.64 9.90 5.97
N ASP A 159 -3.94 8.77 5.78
CA ASP A 159 -4.47 7.58 5.10
C ASP A 159 -4.09 6.32 5.90
N PRO A 160 -4.81 6.00 6.98
CA PRO A 160 -4.46 4.90 7.87
C PRO A 160 -4.64 3.50 7.27
N TRP A 161 -5.30 3.40 6.11
CA TRP A 161 -5.43 2.16 5.35
C TRP A 161 -5.05 2.40 3.90
N ARG A 162 -4.05 1.70 3.44
CA ARG A 162 -3.54 1.83 2.09
C ARG A 162 -3.36 0.46 1.46
N LEU A 163 -3.86 0.31 0.25
CA LEU A 163 -3.61 -0.84 -0.60
C LEU A 163 -2.67 -0.41 -1.71
N VAL A 164 -1.49 -0.99 -1.78
CA VAL A 164 -0.52 -0.76 -2.85
C VAL A 164 -0.37 -2.04 -3.66
N HIS A 165 -0.43 -1.91 -4.96
CA HIS A 165 -0.31 -2.98 -5.91
C HIS A 165 0.89 -2.71 -6.81
N SER A 166 1.80 -3.67 -6.91
CA SER A 166 2.96 -3.64 -7.80
C SER A 166 2.80 -4.71 -8.90
N THR A 167 2.93 -4.29 -10.14
CA THR A 167 2.78 -5.11 -11.35
C THR A 167 4.10 -5.36 -12.04
#